data_869912f7bf1744ce740d188e8a602262
#
_entry.id   869912f7bf1744ce740d188e8a602262
#
_cell.length_a   1.000
_cell.length_b   1.000
_cell.length_c   1.000
_cell.angle_alpha   90.00
_cell.angle_beta   90.00
_cell.angle_gamma   90.00
#
_symmetry.space_group_name_H-M   'P 1'
#
loop_
_entity.id
_entity.type
_entity.pdbx_description
1 polymer ?
#
loop_
_entity_poly.entity_id
_entity_poly.type
_entity_poly.pdbx_seq_one_letter_code
_entity_poly.pdbx_strand_id
1 'polypeptide(L)'
;MTQQRNGTEAFAGIGRIRYEGPTTKNMLAFRHYDPEALVEGRPMRDHFRFAVSYWHAFRGTGSDPFGPATMVRPWETATDPLEAAIRRVDVAFEFLEKLGCDFYCFHDRDVAPEGATLAECNKNLDAVADALEKAQQRTGKKLLWGTANLFSHPRYVHGAATSPNAEVFAYAAAQVKKAIEVTHRLGGAGYVFWGGREGYQCLWNTDMKREIDHLARFMHMAVDHAKQIGFTGQFYFEPKPREPMKHQYDYDCATCINFLRTHGLEKHVKMNIETNHATLAGHEMQHELEYAGMQGFLGSIDANTGDTLVGWDTDQFPTNVYLTTQIMWSILKYGGLAPGGVNFDAKVRRESFEPVDLFH
;
A
#
# COMPACT_ATOMS: atom_id res chain seq x y z
N MET A 1 -28.23 11.72 -13.10
CA MET A 1 -28.35 10.65 -14.10
C MET A 1 -27.27 9.62 -13.77
N THR A 2 -27.67 8.49 -13.22
CA THR A 2 -26.78 7.36 -12.89
C THR A 2 -26.34 6.72 -14.20
N GLN A 3 -25.09 6.89 -14.60
CA GLN A 3 -24.51 6.11 -15.70
C GLN A 3 -24.54 4.64 -15.28
N GLN A 4 -25.19 3.80 -16.09
CA GLN A 4 -25.27 2.36 -15.90
C GLN A 4 -23.85 1.76 -15.87
N ARG A 5 -23.57 0.96 -14.86
CA ARG A 5 -22.40 0.06 -14.83
C ARG A 5 -22.54 -0.95 -15.98
N ASN A 6 -21.55 -1.03 -16.85
CA ASN A 6 -21.50 -2.02 -17.94
C ASN A 6 -20.97 -3.37 -17.42
N GLY A 7 -21.69 -4.03 -16.50
CA GLY A 7 -21.28 -5.34 -16.02
C GLY A 7 -22.22 -5.89 -14.94
N THR A 8 -22.18 -7.19 -14.73
CA THR A 8 -22.82 -7.86 -13.59
C THR A 8 -22.17 -7.37 -12.29
N GLU A 9 -22.96 -6.98 -11.31
CA GLU A 9 -22.54 -6.53 -9.99
C GLU A 9 -21.71 -7.64 -9.30
N ALA A 10 -20.49 -7.32 -8.86
CA ALA A 10 -19.60 -8.31 -8.25
C ALA A 10 -20.03 -8.69 -6.83
N PHE A 11 -20.68 -7.75 -6.14
CA PHE A 11 -21.16 -7.90 -4.77
C PHE A 11 -22.68 -7.77 -4.71
N ALA A 12 -23.39 -8.52 -5.56
CA ALA A 12 -24.83 -8.50 -5.64
C ALA A 12 -25.49 -8.81 -4.28
N GLY A 13 -26.53 -8.07 -3.95
CA GLY A 13 -27.24 -8.22 -2.67
C GLY A 13 -26.59 -7.54 -1.47
N ILE A 14 -25.38 -7.01 -1.58
CA ILE A 14 -24.74 -6.22 -0.53
C ILE A 14 -25.05 -4.75 -0.74
N GLY A 15 -25.74 -4.13 0.22
CA GLY A 15 -26.00 -2.70 0.25
C GLY A 15 -24.79 -1.90 0.74
N ARG A 16 -24.95 -0.57 0.79
CA ARG A 16 -23.92 0.31 1.41
C ARG A 16 -23.87 0.09 2.91
N ILE A 17 -22.69 -0.24 3.42
CA ILE A 17 -22.42 -0.38 4.86
C ILE A 17 -22.42 1.01 5.50
N ARG A 18 -23.12 1.13 6.63
CA ARG A 18 -23.30 2.40 7.35
C ARG A 18 -23.09 2.22 8.84
N TYR A 19 -22.90 3.32 9.52
CA TYR A 19 -22.96 3.35 10.98
C TYR A 19 -24.39 3.14 11.46
N GLU A 20 -24.58 2.15 12.33
CA GLU A 20 -25.87 1.83 12.95
C GLU A 20 -25.81 1.85 14.50
N GLY A 21 -24.63 2.16 15.05
CA GLY A 21 -24.41 2.22 16.49
C GLY A 21 -24.01 0.88 17.13
N PRO A 22 -23.57 0.91 18.40
CA PRO A 22 -22.92 -0.24 19.05
C PRO A 22 -23.85 -1.40 19.35
N THR A 23 -25.18 -1.18 19.33
CA THR A 23 -26.19 -2.22 19.66
C THR A 23 -26.74 -2.96 18.43
N THR A 24 -26.37 -2.54 17.23
CA THR A 24 -26.86 -3.17 15.99
C THR A 24 -26.52 -4.67 15.94
N LYS A 25 -27.44 -5.45 15.39
CA LYS A 25 -27.24 -6.86 15.08
C LYS A 25 -26.90 -7.11 13.62
N ASN A 26 -26.88 -6.06 12.82
CA ASN A 26 -26.44 -6.13 11.44
C ASN A 26 -24.93 -6.37 11.38
N MET A 27 -24.52 -7.49 10.79
CA MET A 27 -23.11 -7.83 10.66
C MET A 27 -22.40 -6.96 9.59
N LEU A 28 -23.15 -6.41 8.64
CA LEU A 28 -22.68 -5.52 7.60
C LEU A 28 -23.00 -4.05 7.98
N ALA A 29 -22.65 -3.66 9.20
CA ALA A 29 -22.78 -2.28 9.69
C ALA A 29 -21.61 -1.90 10.59
N PHE A 30 -21.19 -0.64 10.52
CA PHE A 30 -20.24 -0.11 11.47
C PHE A 30 -20.91 0.13 12.84
N ARG A 31 -20.29 -0.38 13.89
CA ARG A 31 -20.78 -0.25 15.26
C ARG A 31 -20.16 0.92 15.99
N HIS A 32 -18.91 1.23 15.68
CA HIS A 32 -18.11 2.23 16.41
C HIS A 32 -17.50 3.29 15.48
N TYR A 33 -17.44 3.04 14.18
CA TYR A 33 -16.99 4.01 13.19
C TYR A 33 -18.17 4.79 12.64
N ASP A 34 -18.35 6.01 13.14
CA ASP A 34 -19.26 7.00 12.56
C ASP A 34 -18.40 8.03 11.79
N PRO A 35 -18.37 7.98 10.45
CA PRO A 35 -17.50 8.84 9.66
C PRO A 35 -17.75 10.34 9.85
N GLU A 36 -18.97 10.72 10.27
CA GLU A 36 -19.36 12.13 10.47
C GLU A 36 -19.20 12.62 11.91
N ALA A 37 -18.98 11.71 12.87
CA ALA A 37 -18.79 12.10 14.27
C ALA A 37 -17.54 12.97 14.43
N LEU A 38 -17.69 14.08 15.15
CA LEU A 38 -16.58 15.00 15.38
C LEU A 38 -15.70 14.50 16.54
N VAL A 39 -14.41 14.33 16.23
CA VAL A 39 -13.34 14.06 17.21
C VAL A 39 -12.34 15.20 17.09
N GLU A 40 -12.03 15.88 18.19
CA GLU A 40 -11.14 17.05 18.20
C GLU A 40 -11.49 18.09 17.10
N GLY A 41 -12.80 18.28 16.86
CA GLY A 41 -13.33 19.27 15.91
C GLY A 41 -13.27 18.86 14.43
N ARG A 42 -12.83 17.65 14.11
CA ARG A 42 -12.80 17.11 12.73
C ARG A 42 -13.62 15.83 12.62
N PRO A 43 -14.26 15.55 11.48
CA PRO A 43 -14.94 14.27 11.24
C PRO A 43 -14.00 13.07 11.45
N MET A 44 -14.51 11.99 12.02
CA MET A 44 -13.74 10.78 12.30
C MET A 44 -13.07 10.25 11.02
N ARG A 45 -13.73 10.31 9.87
CA ARG A 45 -13.17 9.91 8.58
C ARG A 45 -11.90 10.69 8.20
N ASP A 46 -11.76 11.95 8.61
CA ASP A 46 -10.62 12.80 8.27
C ASP A 46 -9.39 12.49 9.14
N HIS A 47 -9.60 11.89 10.31
CA HIS A 47 -8.53 11.37 11.14
C HIS A 47 -7.96 10.06 10.56
N PHE A 48 -8.83 9.16 10.15
CA PHE A 48 -8.42 7.84 9.67
C PHE A 48 -7.96 7.86 8.22
N ARG A 49 -8.72 8.51 7.34
CA ARG A 49 -8.45 8.48 5.88
C ARG A 49 -8.22 7.04 5.40
N PHE A 50 -9.16 6.14 5.75
CA PHE A 50 -9.07 4.71 5.45
C PHE A 50 -8.90 4.43 3.97
N ALA A 51 -7.95 3.56 3.65
CA ALA A 51 -7.70 3.05 2.32
C ALA A 51 -7.75 1.52 2.27
N VAL A 52 -8.11 1.00 1.11
CA VAL A 52 -8.12 -0.43 0.80
C VAL A 52 -6.89 -0.76 -0.03
N SER A 53 -6.14 -1.77 0.38
CA SER A 53 -5.03 -2.32 -0.39
C SER A 53 -5.54 -3.15 -1.58
N TYR A 54 -5.15 -2.75 -2.79
CA TYR A 54 -5.64 -3.40 -4.02
C TYR A 54 -5.17 -4.86 -4.13
N TRP A 55 -3.94 -5.14 -3.70
CA TRP A 55 -3.29 -6.45 -3.80
C TRP A 55 -3.98 -7.52 -2.96
N HIS A 56 -4.35 -7.23 -1.73
CA HIS A 56 -5.02 -8.19 -0.86
C HIS A 56 -6.50 -8.37 -1.23
N ALA A 57 -7.24 -7.27 -1.32
CA ALA A 57 -8.68 -7.33 -1.52
C ALA A 57 -9.07 -7.90 -2.90
N PHE A 58 -8.39 -7.46 -3.96
CA PHE A 58 -8.84 -7.75 -5.33
C PHE A 58 -7.94 -8.73 -6.09
N ARG A 59 -6.68 -8.91 -5.64
CA ARG A 59 -5.69 -9.80 -6.25
C ARG A 59 -5.31 -10.98 -5.38
N GLY A 60 -5.75 -11.03 -4.12
CA GLY A 60 -5.44 -12.12 -3.22
C GLY A 60 -5.79 -13.48 -3.82
N THR A 61 -4.83 -14.39 -3.79
CA THR A 61 -4.93 -15.73 -4.38
C THR A 61 -4.86 -16.82 -3.32
N GLY A 62 -4.82 -16.47 -2.04
CA GLY A 62 -4.61 -17.40 -0.93
C GLY A 62 -3.20 -17.99 -0.89
N SER A 63 -2.24 -17.43 -1.63
CA SER A 63 -0.84 -17.81 -1.51
C SER A 63 -0.20 -17.19 -0.26
N ASP A 64 0.80 -17.87 0.27
CA ASP A 64 1.65 -17.41 1.36
C ASP A 64 3.12 -17.86 1.13
N PRO A 65 4.08 -17.52 2.01
CA PRO A 65 5.47 -17.94 1.84
C PRO A 65 5.70 -19.45 1.75
N PHE A 66 4.72 -20.26 2.09
CA PHE A 66 4.82 -21.72 2.18
C PHE A 66 3.99 -22.47 1.14
N GLY A 67 3.12 -21.78 0.43
CA GLY A 67 2.21 -22.46 -0.51
C GLY A 67 1.85 -21.63 -1.74
N PRO A 68 1.51 -22.34 -2.84
CA PRO A 68 1.05 -21.71 -4.07
C PRO A 68 -0.35 -21.10 -3.89
N ALA A 69 -0.81 -20.43 -4.94
CA ALA A 69 -2.19 -19.94 -5.01
C ALA A 69 -3.22 -21.06 -4.82
N THR A 70 -4.18 -20.82 -3.95
CA THR A 70 -5.24 -21.78 -3.57
C THR A 70 -6.65 -21.29 -3.88
N MET A 71 -6.78 -20.06 -4.37
CA MET A 71 -8.06 -19.42 -4.62
C MET A 71 -8.04 -18.61 -5.92
N VAL A 72 -9.18 -18.61 -6.61
CA VAL A 72 -9.44 -17.72 -7.74
C VAL A 72 -10.61 -16.82 -7.36
N ARG A 73 -10.44 -15.51 -7.49
CA ARG A 73 -11.51 -14.55 -7.22
C ARG A 73 -12.63 -14.67 -8.24
N PRO A 74 -13.92 -14.53 -7.86
CA PRO A 74 -15.05 -14.71 -8.77
C PRO A 74 -15.07 -13.78 -9.99
N TRP A 75 -14.39 -12.66 -9.92
CA TRP A 75 -14.29 -11.67 -11.00
C TRP A 75 -13.15 -11.94 -11.99
N GLU A 76 -12.25 -12.89 -11.70
CA GLU A 76 -11.14 -13.29 -12.59
C GLU A 76 -11.65 -14.26 -13.68
N THR A 77 -12.51 -13.78 -14.57
CA THR A 77 -13.17 -14.59 -15.59
C THR A 77 -12.73 -14.30 -17.01
N ALA A 78 -12.07 -13.17 -17.26
CA ALA A 78 -11.55 -12.81 -18.57
C ALA A 78 -10.26 -13.58 -18.88
N THR A 79 -10.08 -13.99 -20.13
CA THR A 79 -8.87 -14.69 -20.62
C THR A 79 -7.76 -13.71 -20.98
N ASP A 80 -8.10 -12.51 -21.43
CA ASP A 80 -7.15 -11.43 -21.69
C ASP A 80 -6.76 -10.75 -20.37
N PRO A 81 -5.45 -10.68 -20.02
CA PRO A 81 -5.00 -10.11 -18.75
C PRO A 81 -5.30 -8.63 -18.60
N LEU A 82 -5.30 -7.85 -19.70
CA LEU A 82 -5.61 -6.41 -19.64
C LEU A 82 -7.10 -6.19 -19.46
N GLU A 83 -7.94 -6.96 -20.13
CA GLU A 83 -9.40 -6.92 -19.95
C GLU A 83 -9.77 -7.30 -18.50
N ALA A 84 -9.15 -8.35 -17.95
CA ALA A 84 -9.30 -8.74 -16.54
C ALA A 84 -8.92 -7.59 -15.59
N ALA A 85 -7.80 -6.92 -15.85
CA ALA A 85 -7.35 -5.78 -15.06
C ALA A 85 -8.33 -4.60 -15.10
N ILE A 86 -8.85 -4.24 -16.27
CA ILE A 86 -9.84 -3.16 -16.42
C ILE A 86 -11.15 -3.51 -15.70
N ARG A 87 -11.63 -4.74 -15.86
CA ARG A 87 -12.83 -5.23 -15.14
C ARG A 87 -12.65 -5.18 -13.62
N ARG A 88 -11.47 -5.52 -13.12
CA ARG A 88 -11.16 -5.48 -11.69
C ARG A 88 -11.25 -4.06 -11.10
N VAL A 89 -11.03 -3.02 -11.90
CA VAL A 89 -11.27 -1.62 -11.48
C VAL A 89 -12.72 -1.40 -11.09
N ASP A 90 -13.68 -1.89 -11.91
CA ASP A 90 -15.11 -1.75 -11.57
C ASP A 90 -15.48 -2.50 -10.29
N VAL A 91 -14.92 -3.70 -10.07
CA VAL A 91 -15.09 -4.47 -8.84
C VAL A 91 -14.54 -3.71 -7.62
N ALA A 92 -13.33 -3.17 -7.75
CA ALA A 92 -12.69 -2.43 -6.66
C ALA A 92 -13.51 -1.18 -6.26
N PHE A 93 -13.98 -0.43 -7.24
CA PHE A 93 -14.74 0.77 -6.95
C PHE A 93 -16.18 0.46 -6.47
N GLU A 94 -16.77 -0.65 -6.90
CA GLU A 94 -18.01 -1.15 -6.30
C GLU A 94 -17.81 -1.48 -4.80
N PHE A 95 -16.72 -2.16 -4.47
CA PHE A 95 -16.37 -2.47 -3.09
C PHE A 95 -16.20 -1.21 -2.25
N LEU A 96 -15.40 -0.24 -2.73
CA LEU A 96 -15.16 1.03 -2.04
C LEU A 96 -16.44 1.83 -1.79
N GLU A 97 -17.37 1.85 -2.75
CA GLU A 97 -18.67 2.53 -2.61
C GLU A 97 -19.54 1.83 -1.55
N LYS A 98 -19.62 0.50 -1.59
CA LYS A 98 -20.42 -0.30 -0.65
C LYS A 98 -19.83 -0.29 0.75
N LEU A 99 -18.52 -0.43 0.89
CA LEU A 99 -17.84 -0.32 2.18
C LEU A 99 -17.91 1.11 2.76
N GLY A 100 -18.01 2.13 1.91
CA GLY A 100 -17.93 3.52 2.36
C GLY A 100 -16.52 4.02 2.63
N CYS A 101 -15.50 3.33 2.09
CA CYS A 101 -14.10 3.74 2.16
C CYS A 101 -13.79 4.77 1.06
N ASP A 102 -13.02 5.81 1.38
CA ASP A 102 -12.78 6.92 0.44
C ASP A 102 -11.49 6.78 -0.37
N PHE A 103 -10.55 5.96 0.11
CA PHE A 103 -9.24 5.83 -0.52
C PHE A 103 -8.90 4.39 -0.88
N TYR A 104 -7.95 4.24 -1.80
CA TYR A 104 -7.30 2.98 -2.15
C TYR A 104 -5.81 3.19 -2.37
N CYS A 105 -5.04 2.09 -2.29
CA CYS A 105 -3.62 2.04 -2.58
C CYS A 105 -3.32 0.91 -3.55
N PHE A 106 -2.27 1.04 -4.37
CA PHE A 106 -1.87 -0.02 -5.30
C PHE A 106 -0.37 -0.05 -5.59
N HIS A 107 0.12 -1.24 -5.98
CA HIS A 107 1.33 -1.37 -6.78
C HIS A 107 0.96 -1.39 -8.28
N ASP A 108 1.83 -0.88 -9.13
CA ASP A 108 1.60 -0.84 -10.57
C ASP A 108 1.23 -2.21 -11.18
N ARG A 109 1.78 -3.30 -10.65
CA ARG A 109 1.53 -4.68 -11.12
C ARG A 109 0.30 -5.35 -10.51
N ASP A 110 -0.29 -4.76 -9.49
CA ASP A 110 -1.59 -5.21 -8.98
C ASP A 110 -2.72 -4.78 -9.92
N VAL A 111 -2.60 -3.55 -10.41
CA VAL A 111 -3.65 -2.96 -11.27
C VAL A 111 -3.47 -3.31 -12.74
N ALA A 112 -2.23 -3.43 -13.24
CA ALA A 112 -1.95 -3.70 -14.64
C ALA A 112 -1.05 -4.94 -14.82
N PRO A 113 -1.29 -5.76 -15.86
CA PRO A 113 -0.46 -6.93 -16.11
C PRO A 113 0.94 -6.56 -16.58
N GLU A 114 1.92 -7.38 -16.22
CA GLU A 114 3.27 -7.33 -16.79
C GLU A 114 3.21 -7.60 -18.29
N GLY A 115 3.95 -6.84 -19.07
CA GLY A 115 4.16 -7.06 -20.50
C GLY A 115 5.51 -7.67 -20.80
N ALA A 116 5.74 -8.09 -22.02
CA ALA A 116 7.03 -8.64 -22.47
C ALA A 116 8.14 -7.57 -22.49
N THR A 117 7.79 -6.31 -22.59
CA THR A 117 8.71 -5.16 -22.61
C THR A 117 8.23 -4.05 -21.68
N LEU A 118 9.15 -3.16 -21.26
CA LEU A 118 8.78 -1.98 -20.50
C LEU A 118 7.74 -1.10 -21.21
N ALA A 119 7.87 -0.98 -22.54
CA ALA A 119 6.89 -0.22 -23.32
C ALA A 119 5.49 -0.83 -23.27
N GLU A 120 5.38 -2.15 -23.31
CA GLU A 120 4.10 -2.86 -23.15
C GLU A 120 3.57 -2.74 -21.73
N CYS A 121 4.41 -2.88 -20.70
CA CYS A 121 4.03 -2.64 -19.32
C CYS A 121 3.45 -1.24 -19.14
N ASN A 122 4.10 -0.22 -19.69
CA ASN A 122 3.65 1.16 -19.61
C ASN A 122 2.31 1.36 -20.33
N LYS A 123 2.14 0.76 -21.51
CA LYS A 123 0.87 0.80 -22.26
C LYS A 123 -0.27 0.14 -21.48
N ASN A 124 -0.02 -1.01 -20.87
CA ASN A 124 -1.01 -1.70 -20.04
C ASN A 124 -1.40 -0.83 -18.83
N LEU A 125 -0.41 -0.24 -18.16
CA LEU A 125 -0.65 0.63 -17.00
C LEU A 125 -1.41 1.91 -17.41
N ASP A 126 -1.13 2.50 -18.57
CA ASP A 126 -1.89 3.65 -19.08
C ASP A 126 -3.36 3.31 -19.34
N ALA A 127 -3.62 2.15 -19.95
CA ALA A 127 -4.99 1.71 -20.21
C ALA A 127 -5.79 1.47 -18.92
N VAL A 128 -5.15 0.93 -17.89
CA VAL A 128 -5.79 0.75 -16.57
C VAL A 128 -5.92 2.09 -15.84
N ALA A 129 -4.96 3.01 -15.98
CA ALA A 129 -5.05 4.34 -15.41
C ALA A 129 -6.24 5.13 -16.01
N ASP A 130 -6.54 4.96 -17.31
CA ASP A 130 -7.76 5.50 -17.93
C ASP A 130 -9.04 4.99 -17.25
N ALA A 131 -9.08 3.70 -16.90
CA ALA A 131 -10.21 3.10 -16.21
C ALA A 131 -10.33 3.59 -14.76
N LEU A 132 -9.21 3.68 -14.05
CA LEU A 132 -9.13 4.20 -12.67
C LEU A 132 -9.60 5.66 -12.60
N GLU A 133 -9.14 6.51 -13.53
CA GLU A 133 -9.54 7.92 -13.60
C GLU A 133 -11.04 8.08 -13.81
N LYS A 134 -11.62 7.31 -14.75
CA LYS A 134 -13.08 7.29 -14.98
C LYS A 134 -13.85 6.81 -13.75
N ALA A 135 -13.33 5.80 -13.05
CA ALA A 135 -13.94 5.28 -11.84
C ALA A 135 -13.87 6.31 -10.69
N GLN A 136 -12.74 7.00 -10.52
CA GLN A 136 -12.61 8.11 -9.57
C GLN A 136 -13.60 9.25 -9.87
N GLN A 137 -13.73 9.66 -11.13
CA GLN A 137 -14.68 10.70 -11.54
C GLN A 137 -16.14 10.30 -11.25
N ARG A 138 -16.49 9.04 -11.47
CA ARG A 138 -17.83 8.51 -11.22
C ARG A 138 -18.18 8.44 -9.74
N THR A 139 -17.23 8.04 -8.89
CA THR A 139 -17.50 7.63 -7.50
C THR A 139 -17.02 8.64 -6.46
N GLY A 140 -16.13 9.56 -6.84
CA GLY A 140 -15.46 10.48 -5.92
C GLY A 140 -14.36 9.82 -5.05
N LYS A 141 -14.07 8.53 -5.25
CA LYS A 141 -13.00 7.84 -4.52
C LYS A 141 -11.63 8.34 -4.98
N LYS A 142 -10.61 8.24 -4.13
CA LYS A 142 -9.31 8.87 -4.34
C LYS A 142 -8.17 7.89 -4.13
N LEU A 143 -7.05 8.13 -4.80
CA LEU A 143 -5.81 7.42 -4.55
C LEU A 143 -5.11 8.00 -3.32
N LEU A 144 -4.86 7.17 -2.29
CA LEU A 144 -4.05 7.58 -1.15
C LEU A 144 -2.58 7.61 -1.55
N TRP A 145 -2.07 6.48 -2.05
CA TRP A 145 -0.74 6.41 -2.63
C TRP A 145 -0.63 5.28 -3.67
N GLY A 146 0.27 5.47 -4.61
CA GLY A 146 0.70 4.44 -5.55
C GLY A 146 2.15 4.05 -5.30
N THR A 147 2.57 2.91 -5.83
CA THR A 147 3.96 2.46 -5.80
C THR A 147 4.26 1.53 -6.98
N ALA A 148 5.55 1.22 -7.18
CA ALA A 148 6.01 0.23 -8.14
C ALA A 148 6.33 -1.09 -7.44
N ASN A 149 5.88 -2.21 -8.00
CA ASN A 149 6.27 -3.55 -7.56
C ASN A 149 7.67 -3.87 -8.09
N LEU A 150 8.69 -3.67 -7.27
CA LEU A 150 10.09 -3.91 -7.58
C LEU A 150 10.62 -5.20 -6.92
N PHE A 151 9.76 -6.17 -6.62
CA PHE A 151 10.14 -7.35 -5.83
C PHE A 151 9.59 -8.68 -6.38
N SER A 152 8.48 -8.69 -7.10
CA SER A 152 7.85 -9.94 -7.56
C SER A 152 8.49 -10.53 -8.81
N HIS A 153 8.97 -9.70 -9.75
CA HIS A 153 9.55 -10.19 -10.99
C HIS A 153 10.96 -10.75 -10.75
N PRO A 154 11.34 -11.88 -11.39
CA PRO A 154 12.68 -12.51 -11.23
C PRO A 154 13.86 -11.58 -11.49
N ARG A 155 13.71 -10.52 -12.30
CA ARG A 155 14.79 -9.53 -12.52
C ARG A 155 15.27 -8.88 -11.23
N TYR A 156 14.42 -8.80 -10.21
CA TYR A 156 14.70 -8.14 -8.94
C TYR A 156 15.25 -9.07 -7.85
N VAL A 157 15.67 -10.28 -8.22
CA VAL A 157 16.17 -11.28 -7.25
C VAL A 157 17.33 -10.77 -6.38
N HIS A 158 18.12 -9.84 -6.87
CA HIS A 158 19.24 -9.19 -6.17
C HIS A 158 18.99 -7.70 -5.91
N GLY A 159 17.76 -7.33 -5.61
CA GLY A 159 17.37 -5.93 -5.44
C GLY A 159 16.99 -5.24 -6.75
N ALA A 160 16.42 -4.10 -6.64
CA ALA A 160 16.07 -3.19 -7.72
C ALA A 160 16.91 -1.92 -7.64
N ALA A 161 16.64 -1.08 -6.64
CA ALA A 161 17.40 0.15 -6.37
C ALA A 161 18.82 -0.12 -5.87
N THR A 162 19.06 -1.24 -5.21
CA THR A 162 20.39 -1.66 -4.74
C THR A 162 21.10 -2.60 -5.69
N SER A 163 20.46 -3.01 -6.79
CA SER A 163 20.99 -4.00 -7.71
C SER A 163 22.41 -3.65 -8.22
N PRO A 164 23.34 -4.61 -8.22
CA PRO A 164 24.66 -4.44 -8.82
C PRO A 164 24.60 -4.45 -10.36
N ASN A 165 23.49 -4.88 -10.96
CA ASN A 165 23.26 -4.88 -12.39
C ASN A 165 22.68 -3.55 -12.86
N ALA A 166 23.44 -2.80 -13.67
CA ALA A 166 23.04 -1.49 -14.17
C ALA A 166 21.76 -1.53 -15.01
N GLU A 167 21.50 -2.62 -15.75
CA GLU A 167 20.26 -2.76 -16.54
C GLU A 167 19.03 -2.95 -15.64
N VAL A 168 19.17 -3.72 -14.57
CA VAL A 168 18.11 -3.92 -13.57
C VAL A 168 17.81 -2.60 -12.87
N PHE A 169 18.84 -1.88 -12.42
CA PHE A 169 18.71 -0.56 -11.81
C PHE A 169 17.99 0.42 -12.75
N ALA A 170 18.41 0.49 -14.01
CA ALA A 170 17.80 1.39 -14.99
C ALA A 170 16.33 1.02 -15.30
N TYR A 171 16.03 -0.29 -15.39
CA TYR A 171 14.66 -0.76 -15.59
C TYR A 171 13.78 -0.40 -14.40
N ALA A 172 14.25 -0.65 -13.17
CA ALA A 172 13.55 -0.30 -11.95
C ALA A 172 13.28 1.22 -11.85
N ALA A 173 14.28 2.04 -12.18
CA ALA A 173 14.13 3.49 -12.19
C ALA A 173 13.07 3.96 -13.22
N ALA A 174 13.04 3.34 -14.41
CA ALA A 174 12.03 3.63 -15.43
C ALA A 174 10.62 3.17 -15.00
N GLN A 175 10.51 2.05 -14.28
CA GLN A 175 9.25 1.58 -13.71
C GLN A 175 8.73 2.52 -12.62
N VAL A 176 9.59 2.96 -11.69
CA VAL A 176 9.24 3.95 -10.65
C VAL A 176 8.83 5.28 -11.27
N LYS A 177 9.59 5.75 -12.25
CA LYS A 177 9.24 6.96 -13.00
C LYS A 177 7.81 6.90 -13.51
N LYS A 178 7.44 5.81 -14.19
CA LYS A 178 6.09 5.61 -14.73
C LYS A 178 5.03 5.50 -13.63
N ALA A 179 5.32 4.81 -12.54
CA ALA A 179 4.39 4.70 -11.41
C ALA A 179 4.15 6.06 -10.73
N ILE A 180 5.16 6.92 -10.61
CA ILE A 180 5.00 8.29 -10.12
C ILE A 180 4.13 9.13 -11.08
N GLU A 181 4.35 9.03 -12.39
CA GLU A 181 3.54 9.72 -13.42
C GLU A 181 2.06 9.33 -13.33
N VAL A 182 1.77 8.03 -13.16
CA VAL A 182 0.39 7.54 -13.01
C VAL A 182 -0.20 7.96 -11.67
N THR A 183 0.57 7.91 -10.58
CA THR A 183 0.13 8.40 -9.28
C THR A 183 -0.22 9.89 -9.32
N HIS A 184 0.62 10.70 -9.99
CA HIS A 184 0.36 12.13 -10.23
C HIS A 184 -0.92 12.35 -11.05
N ARG A 185 -1.07 11.64 -12.17
CA ARG A 185 -2.25 11.70 -13.04
C ARG A 185 -3.55 11.39 -12.27
N LEU A 186 -3.52 10.39 -11.39
CA LEU A 186 -4.68 9.98 -10.59
C LEU A 186 -4.90 10.85 -9.34
N GLY A 187 -4.12 11.92 -9.14
CA GLY A 187 -4.23 12.82 -8.00
C GLY A 187 -3.88 12.15 -6.67
N GLY A 188 -2.96 11.18 -6.69
CA GLY A 188 -2.50 10.47 -5.51
C GLY A 188 -1.93 11.41 -4.46
N ALA A 189 -2.32 11.22 -3.19
CA ALA A 189 -1.84 12.03 -2.08
C ALA A 189 -0.38 11.71 -1.70
N GLY A 190 0.15 10.56 -2.12
CA GLY A 190 1.53 10.17 -1.88
C GLY A 190 2.03 9.06 -2.80
N TYR A 191 3.32 8.74 -2.62
CA TYR A 191 4.01 7.62 -3.25
C TYR A 191 4.86 6.90 -2.21
N VAL A 192 4.76 5.58 -2.12
CA VAL A 192 5.50 4.77 -1.16
C VAL A 192 6.70 4.10 -1.83
N PHE A 193 7.86 4.13 -1.17
CA PHE A 193 8.99 3.26 -1.44
C PHE A 193 8.98 2.13 -0.43
N TRP A 194 8.75 0.91 -0.89
CA TRP A 194 8.96 -0.31 -0.11
C TRP A 194 10.10 -1.12 -0.72
N GLY A 195 11.10 -1.41 0.11
CA GLY A 195 12.36 -2.00 -0.33
C GLY A 195 12.37 -3.52 -0.36
N GLY A 196 11.30 -4.20 -0.76
CA GLY A 196 11.08 -5.64 -0.61
C GLY A 196 12.24 -6.59 -0.96
N ARG A 197 13.15 -6.19 -1.87
CA ARG A 197 14.36 -6.95 -2.20
C ARG A 197 15.64 -6.16 -1.93
N GLU A 198 15.56 -5.02 -1.28
CA GLU A 198 16.69 -4.15 -0.98
C GLU A 198 17.36 -4.57 0.33
N GLY A 199 18.35 -5.44 0.22
CA GLY A 199 19.02 -6.01 1.38
C GLY A 199 19.93 -7.19 0.99
N TYR A 200 20.31 -8.00 1.97
CA TYR A 200 21.25 -9.10 1.76
C TYR A 200 20.86 -10.38 2.50
N GLN A 201 21.35 -11.49 1.97
CA GLN A 201 21.32 -12.81 2.62
C GLN A 201 22.63 -13.10 3.35
N CYS A 202 23.76 -12.63 2.80
CA CYS A 202 25.09 -12.87 3.32
C CYS A 202 26.04 -11.73 2.98
N LEU A 203 26.76 -11.22 3.97
CA LEU A 203 27.73 -10.11 3.79
C LEU A 203 29.01 -10.51 3.02
N TRP A 204 29.29 -11.79 2.83
CA TRP A 204 30.46 -12.23 2.06
C TRP A 204 30.41 -11.84 0.59
N ASN A 205 29.22 -11.69 0.03
CA ASN A 205 29.00 -11.34 -1.38
C ASN A 205 28.23 -10.03 -1.56
N THR A 206 28.25 -9.16 -0.53
CA THR A 206 27.49 -7.90 -0.51
C THR A 206 28.45 -6.73 -0.31
N ASP A 207 28.40 -5.77 -1.21
CA ASP A 207 29.01 -4.45 -1.03
C ASP A 207 27.94 -3.49 -0.49
N MET A 208 27.73 -3.57 0.83
CA MET A 208 26.69 -2.79 1.52
C MET A 208 26.79 -1.31 1.25
N LYS A 209 28.01 -0.74 1.21
CA LYS A 209 28.17 0.69 0.97
C LYS A 209 27.67 1.09 -0.41
N ARG A 210 28.07 0.35 -1.43
CA ARG A 210 27.62 0.60 -2.82
C ARG A 210 26.10 0.44 -2.95
N GLU A 211 25.52 -0.56 -2.33
CA GLU A 211 24.07 -0.81 -2.40
C GLU A 211 23.28 0.30 -1.75
N ILE A 212 23.72 0.80 -0.59
CA ILE A 212 23.11 1.95 0.11
C ILE A 212 23.27 3.24 -0.71
N ASP A 213 24.45 3.48 -1.31
CA ASP A 213 24.68 4.63 -2.19
C ASP A 213 23.77 4.57 -3.44
N HIS A 214 23.56 3.37 -3.99
CA HIS A 214 22.62 3.16 -5.12
C HIS A 214 21.18 3.47 -4.70
N LEU A 215 20.72 2.98 -3.55
CA LEU A 215 19.39 3.29 -3.02
C LEU A 215 19.18 4.80 -2.87
N ALA A 216 20.15 5.49 -2.29
CA ALA A 216 20.11 6.95 -2.14
C ALA A 216 20.00 7.66 -3.49
N ARG A 217 20.84 7.28 -4.46
CA ARG A 217 20.79 7.81 -5.83
C ARG A 217 19.45 7.55 -6.49
N PHE A 218 18.90 6.35 -6.32
CA PHE A 218 17.61 5.96 -6.86
C PHE A 218 16.47 6.85 -6.33
N MET A 219 16.44 7.08 -5.02
CA MET A 219 15.43 7.95 -4.40
C MET A 219 15.58 9.41 -4.83
N HIS A 220 16.80 9.92 -4.97
CA HIS A 220 17.03 11.26 -5.52
C HIS A 220 16.49 11.40 -6.95
N MET A 221 16.75 10.41 -7.81
CA MET A 221 16.22 10.41 -9.18
C MET A 221 14.68 10.45 -9.20
N ALA A 222 14.03 9.73 -8.31
CA ALA A 222 12.57 9.73 -8.17
C ALA A 222 12.03 11.10 -7.70
N VAL A 223 12.66 11.69 -6.67
CA VAL A 223 12.30 13.01 -6.15
C VAL A 223 12.51 14.10 -7.21
N ASP A 224 13.59 14.04 -7.96
CA ASP A 224 13.87 15.02 -9.01
C ASP A 224 12.90 14.90 -10.18
N HIS A 225 12.56 13.68 -10.58
CA HIS A 225 11.53 13.45 -11.59
C HIS A 225 10.16 13.97 -11.14
N ALA A 226 9.77 13.69 -9.90
CA ALA A 226 8.52 14.19 -9.34
C ALA A 226 8.43 15.73 -9.38
N LYS A 227 9.51 16.42 -9.03
CA LYS A 227 9.59 17.89 -9.15
C LYS A 227 9.43 18.35 -10.61
N GLN A 228 10.05 17.65 -11.55
CA GLN A 228 9.94 17.98 -12.99
C GLN A 228 8.52 17.90 -13.54
N ILE A 229 7.73 16.90 -13.08
CA ILE A 229 6.35 16.72 -13.52
C ILE A 229 5.33 17.49 -12.68
N GLY A 230 5.76 18.17 -11.61
CA GLY A 230 4.87 18.89 -10.70
C GLY A 230 4.09 18.00 -9.73
N PHE A 231 4.57 16.81 -9.42
CA PHE A 231 3.97 15.96 -8.40
C PHE A 231 4.17 16.58 -7.02
N THR A 232 3.07 16.85 -6.33
CA THR A 232 3.05 17.48 -4.99
C THR A 232 2.70 16.52 -3.86
N GLY A 233 2.45 15.24 -4.19
CA GLY A 233 2.20 14.20 -3.20
C GLY A 233 3.42 13.93 -2.31
N GLN A 234 3.16 13.43 -1.10
CA GLN A 234 4.20 13.10 -0.14
C GLN A 234 4.86 11.77 -0.51
N PHE A 235 6.20 11.76 -0.55
CA PHE A 235 6.94 10.49 -0.58
C PHE A 235 7.00 9.85 0.80
N TYR A 236 6.86 8.53 0.83
CA TYR A 236 7.00 7.72 2.03
C TYR A 236 8.05 6.64 1.84
N PHE A 237 8.75 6.31 2.90
CA PHE A 237 9.62 5.14 2.99
C PHE A 237 9.03 4.19 4.02
N GLU A 238 8.90 2.93 3.65
CA GLU A 238 8.23 1.93 4.47
C GLU A 238 9.26 0.95 5.03
N PRO A 239 9.48 0.98 6.35
CA PRO A 239 10.42 0.09 6.99
C PRO A 239 9.96 -1.36 7.01
N LYS A 240 10.88 -2.30 6.75
CA LYS A 240 10.72 -3.73 6.98
C LYS A 240 12.08 -4.38 7.29
N PRO A 241 12.22 -5.12 8.40
CA PRO A 241 13.54 -5.64 8.80
C PRO A 241 14.03 -6.82 7.96
N ARG A 242 13.09 -7.63 7.45
CA ARG A 242 13.35 -8.90 6.76
C ARG A 242 12.15 -9.31 5.92
N GLU A 243 12.32 -10.34 5.11
CA GLU A 243 11.32 -10.92 4.24
C GLU A 243 10.96 -10.00 3.04
N PRO A 244 11.38 -10.42 1.84
CA PRO A 244 12.00 -11.72 1.50
C PRO A 244 13.50 -11.80 1.80
N MET A 245 14.19 -10.69 2.03
CA MET A 245 15.61 -10.72 2.37
C MET A 245 15.82 -11.09 3.84
N LYS A 246 16.97 -11.70 4.15
CA LYS A 246 17.34 -12.01 5.54
C LYS A 246 17.50 -10.74 6.39
N HIS A 247 18.06 -9.70 5.78
CA HIS A 247 18.22 -8.37 6.37
C HIS A 247 17.97 -7.32 5.30
N GLN A 248 16.98 -6.48 5.51
CA GLN A 248 16.68 -5.35 4.64
C GLN A 248 17.36 -4.08 5.14
N TYR A 249 17.68 -3.15 4.22
CA TYR A 249 18.35 -1.89 4.56
C TYR A 249 17.42 -0.89 5.26
N ASP A 250 16.14 -1.01 5.03
CA ASP A 250 15.04 -0.22 5.61
C ASP A 250 14.49 -0.84 6.91
N TYR A 251 15.34 -1.32 7.79
CA TYR A 251 15.04 -2.20 8.93
C TYR A 251 13.92 -1.70 9.86
N ASP A 252 13.96 -0.42 10.27
CA ASP A 252 13.02 0.24 11.17
C ASP A 252 13.02 1.76 10.92
N CYS A 253 12.14 2.51 11.60
CA CYS A 253 12.08 3.97 11.48
C CYS A 253 13.41 4.65 11.80
N ALA A 254 14.13 4.18 12.81
CA ALA A 254 15.41 4.81 13.21
C ALA A 254 16.44 4.67 12.09
N THR A 255 16.54 3.48 11.50
CA THR A 255 17.44 3.18 10.37
C THR A 255 17.06 4.00 9.14
N CYS A 256 15.78 4.02 8.78
CA CYS A 256 15.29 4.80 7.64
C CYS A 256 15.52 6.30 7.82
N ILE A 257 15.22 6.87 8.97
CA ILE A 257 15.43 8.29 9.25
C ILE A 257 16.92 8.65 9.22
N ASN A 258 17.79 7.78 9.75
CA ASN A 258 19.24 7.98 9.64
C ASN A 258 19.70 7.96 8.18
N PHE A 259 19.22 7.01 7.38
CA PHE A 259 19.50 6.94 5.94
C PHE A 259 19.06 8.23 5.22
N LEU A 260 17.81 8.67 5.44
CA LEU A 260 17.30 9.89 4.81
C LEU A 260 18.12 11.13 5.15
N ARG A 261 18.50 11.30 6.42
CA ARG A 261 19.35 12.41 6.88
C ARG A 261 20.76 12.34 6.31
N THR A 262 21.36 11.16 6.29
CA THR A 262 22.71 10.95 5.76
C THR A 262 22.81 11.32 4.28
N HIS A 263 21.73 11.08 3.54
CA HIS A 263 21.69 11.29 2.10
C HIS A 263 20.91 12.53 1.65
N GLY A 264 20.49 13.41 2.58
CA GLY A 264 19.82 14.68 2.25
C GLY A 264 18.41 14.55 1.69
N LEU A 265 17.70 13.47 2.04
CA LEU A 265 16.32 13.15 1.62
C LEU A 265 15.26 13.50 2.68
N GLU A 266 15.67 13.95 3.87
CA GLU A 266 14.82 14.18 5.04
C GLU A 266 13.71 15.21 4.84
N LYS A 267 13.87 16.10 3.88
CA LYS A 267 12.86 17.12 3.54
C LYS A 267 11.80 16.63 2.56
N HIS A 268 12.03 15.48 1.94
CA HIS A 268 11.18 14.96 0.86
C HIS A 268 10.38 13.72 1.26
N VAL A 269 10.89 12.95 2.23
CA VAL A 269 10.37 11.63 2.53
C VAL A 269 9.97 11.53 3.99
N LYS A 270 8.80 10.96 4.25
CA LYS A 270 8.31 10.57 5.58
C LYS A 270 8.18 9.06 5.67
N MET A 271 7.71 8.54 6.82
CA MET A 271 7.51 7.11 7.02
C MET A 271 6.08 6.70 6.66
N ASN A 272 5.94 5.54 6.01
CA ASN A 272 4.74 4.72 6.00
C ASN A 272 5.02 3.54 6.92
N ILE A 273 4.34 3.44 8.06
CA ILE A 273 4.72 2.47 9.10
C ILE A 273 3.69 1.35 9.13
N GLU A 274 4.17 0.12 9.00
CA GLU A 274 3.32 -1.06 9.08
C GLU A 274 3.47 -1.76 10.42
N THR A 275 2.33 -2.16 11.00
CA THR A 275 2.29 -2.79 12.33
C THR A 275 3.05 -4.12 12.36
N ASN A 276 2.85 -4.97 11.34
CA ASN A 276 3.52 -6.27 11.32
C ASN A 276 5.03 -6.14 11.07
N HIS A 277 5.45 -5.16 10.27
CA HIS A 277 6.86 -4.85 10.07
C HIS A 277 7.54 -4.39 11.37
N ALA A 278 6.87 -3.55 12.16
CA ALA A 278 7.36 -3.18 13.49
C ALA A 278 7.54 -4.43 14.38
N THR A 279 6.57 -5.33 14.39
CA THR A 279 6.62 -6.59 15.12
C THR A 279 7.81 -7.46 14.66
N LEU A 280 8.06 -7.57 13.36
CA LEU A 280 9.20 -8.29 12.80
C LEU A 280 10.56 -7.67 13.17
N ALA A 281 10.59 -6.35 13.38
CA ALA A 281 11.78 -5.63 13.87
C ALA A 281 12.00 -5.78 15.37
N GLY A 282 11.05 -6.40 16.09
CA GLY A 282 11.10 -6.56 17.54
C GLY A 282 10.56 -5.35 18.30
N HIS A 283 9.78 -4.50 17.64
CA HIS A 283 9.16 -3.30 18.20
C HIS A 283 7.66 -3.46 18.34
N GLU A 284 7.08 -2.70 19.25
CA GLU A 284 5.65 -2.40 19.20
C GLU A 284 5.39 -1.28 18.18
N MET A 285 4.25 -1.30 17.51
CA MET A 285 3.86 -0.26 16.55
C MET A 285 3.92 1.14 17.18
N GLN A 286 3.53 1.27 18.44
CA GLN A 286 3.60 2.54 19.17
C GLN A 286 5.03 3.09 19.25
N HIS A 287 6.05 2.23 19.44
CA HIS A 287 7.46 2.66 19.44
C HIS A 287 7.84 3.34 18.12
N GLU A 288 7.51 2.72 17.00
CA GLU A 288 7.80 3.24 15.67
C GLU A 288 7.09 4.57 15.41
N LEU A 289 5.80 4.66 15.79
CA LEU A 289 5.01 5.89 15.67
C LEU A 289 5.55 7.03 16.53
N GLU A 290 5.91 6.74 17.79
CA GLU A 290 6.51 7.74 18.70
C GLU A 290 7.86 8.21 18.17
N TYR A 291 8.70 7.28 17.69
CA TYR A 291 10.01 7.62 17.16
C TYR A 291 9.88 8.49 15.90
N ALA A 292 9.07 8.07 14.93
CA ALA A 292 8.85 8.85 13.71
C ALA A 292 8.17 10.19 14.01
N GLY A 293 7.19 10.22 14.92
CA GLY A 293 6.45 11.40 15.29
C GLY A 293 7.33 12.46 15.96
N MET A 294 8.15 12.09 16.97
CA MET A 294 9.02 13.03 17.65
C MET A 294 10.13 13.58 16.73
N GLN A 295 10.47 12.86 15.65
CA GLN A 295 11.44 13.29 14.65
C GLN A 295 10.82 14.09 13.49
N GLY A 296 9.46 14.20 13.45
CA GLY A 296 8.74 14.88 12.37
C GLY A 296 8.58 14.07 11.08
N PHE A 297 8.76 12.75 11.14
CA PHE A 297 8.71 11.85 9.99
C PHE A 297 7.43 11.01 9.89
N LEU A 298 6.50 11.10 10.84
CA LEU A 298 5.23 10.38 10.73
C LEU A 298 4.46 10.86 9.50
N GLY A 299 4.01 9.94 8.66
CA GLY A 299 3.36 10.27 7.39
C GLY A 299 2.11 9.46 7.10
N SER A 300 2.22 8.15 7.04
CA SER A 300 1.12 7.21 6.75
C SER A 300 1.34 5.92 7.53
N ILE A 301 0.33 5.08 7.62
CA ILE A 301 0.47 3.75 8.21
C ILE A 301 -0.22 2.69 7.36
N ASP A 302 0.33 1.47 7.43
CA ASP A 302 -0.31 0.24 6.99
C ASP A 302 -0.79 -0.54 8.21
N ALA A 303 -2.13 -0.61 8.32
CA ALA A 303 -2.79 -1.22 9.46
C ALA A 303 -2.97 -2.71 9.24
N ASN A 304 -2.29 -3.48 10.05
CA ASN A 304 -2.45 -4.92 10.18
C ASN A 304 -2.02 -5.35 11.59
N THR A 305 -1.79 -6.62 11.78
CA THR A 305 -1.17 -7.17 12.99
C THR A 305 -0.44 -8.45 12.65
N GLY A 306 0.61 -8.75 13.41
CA GLY A 306 1.38 -9.97 13.35
C GLY A 306 1.58 -10.58 14.72
N ASP A 307 2.29 -11.68 14.77
CA ASP A 307 2.67 -12.37 15.99
C ASP A 307 4.19 -12.32 16.14
N THR A 308 4.68 -11.92 17.32
CA THR A 308 6.11 -11.80 17.61
C THR A 308 6.88 -13.12 17.52
N LEU A 309 6.19 -14.25 17.67
CA LEU A 309 6.79 -15.60 17.56
C LEU A 309 6.80 -16.12 16.12
N VAL A 310 6.02 -15.50 15.23
CA VAL A 310 5.97 -15.84 13.81
C VAL A 310 6.99 -14.97 13.07
N GLY A 311 7.90 -15.60 12.37
CA GLY A 311 9.05 -14.93 11.75
C GLY A 311 8.78 -14.32 10.37
N TRP A 312 7.52 -14.21 9.95
CA TRP A 312 7.10 -13.66 8.66
C TRP A 312 5.89 -12.75 8.78
N ASP A 313 5.62 -12.02 7.73
CA ASP A 313 4.47 -11.13 7.62
C ASP A 313 3.17 -11.90 7.48
N THR A 314 2.26 -11.71 8.44
CA THR A 314 0.99 -12.42 8.46
C THR A 314 -0.16 -11.60 7.87
N ASP A 315 -0.01 -10.30 7.73
CA ASP A 315 -1.01 -9.37 7.17
C ASP A 315 -2.43 -9.59 7.73
N GLN A 316 -2.54 -9.81 9.05
CA GLN A 316 -3.84 -10.04 9.67
C GLN A 316 -4.53 -8.70 9.97
N PHE A 317 -5.86 -8.67 9.87
CA PHE A 317 -6.63 -7.51 10.33
C PHE A 317 -6.43 -7.28 11.83
N PRO A 318 -6.24 -6.00 12.26
CA PRO A 318 -6.05 -5.67 13.67
C PRO A 318 -7.35 -5.90 14.46
N THR A 319 -7.28 -6.69 15.53
CA THR A 319 -8.41 -7.02 16.39
C THR A 319 -8.19 -6.64 17.86
N ASN A 320 -6.97 -6.23 18.22
CA ASN A 320 -6.62 -5.84 19.57
C ASN A 320 -6.93 -4.35 19.82
N VAL A 321 -8.03 -4.07 20.54
CA VAL A 321 -8.49 -2.71 20.81
C VAL A 321 -7.48 -1.90 21.63
N TYR A 322 -6.74 -2.53 22.56
CA TYR A 322 -5.71 -1.81 23.33
C TYR A 322 -4.58 -1.33 22.43
N LEU A 323 -4.08 -2.20 21.57
CA LEU A 323 -3.01 -1.85 20.62
C LEU A 323 -3.47 -0.74 19.66
N THR A 324 -4.65 -0.89 19.06
CA THR A 324 -5.17 0.12 18.13
C THR A 324 -5.47 1.46 18.82
N THR A 325 -5.84 1.45 20.10
CA THR A 325 -5.99 2.69 20.90
C THR A 325 -4.64 3.38 21.07
N GLN A 326 -3.59 2.67 21.39
CA GLN A 326 -2.24 3.22 21.52
C GLN A 326 -1.73 3.79 20.17
N ILE A 327 -1.98 3.09 19.08
CA ILE A 327 -1.67 3.54 17.73
C ILE A 327 -2.35 4.89 17.45
N MET A 328 -3.66 4.96 17.66
CA MET A 328 -4.42 6.19 17.42
C MET A 328 -4.03 7.33 18.36
N TRP A 329 -3.68 7.01 19.61
CA TRP A 329 -3.16 8.01 20.54
C TRP A 329 -1.88 8.66 20.02
N SER A 330 -0.92 7.86 19.55
CA SER A 330 0.34 8.38 18.98
C SER A 330 0.08 9.19 17.72
N ILE A 331 -0.79 8.74 16.82
CA ILE A 331 -1.17 9.47 15.61
C ILE A 331 -1.75 10.85 15.97
N LEU A 332 -2.70 10.93 16.90
CA LEU A 332 -3.33 12.18 17.30
C LEU A 332 -2.35 13.11 18.01
N LYS A 333 -1.48 12.56 18.86
CA LYS A 333 -0.41 13.30 19.56
C LYS A 333 0.50 14.06 18.60
N TYR A 334 0.79 13.50 17.44
CA TYR A 334 1.66 14.12 16.43
C TYR A 334 0.90 14.82 15.30
N GLY A 335 -0.38 15.11 15.48
CA GLY A 335 -1.17 15.95 14.58
C GLY A 335 -1.91 15.22 13.46
N GLY A 336 -1.91 13.90 13.46
CA GLY A 336 -2.58 13.08 12.46
C GLY A 336 -1.66 12.64 11.31
N LEU A 337 -2.25 11.98 10.30
CA LEU A 337 -1.53 11.38 9.17
C LEU A 337 -1.62 12.18 7.87
N ALA A 338 -2.59 13.10 7.74
CA ALA A 338 -2.81 13.79 6.47
C ALA A 338 -1.52 14.49 5.95
N PRO A 339 -1.18 14.38 4.64
CA PRO A 339 -1.98 13.83 3.53
C PRO A 339 -2.01 12.30 3.42
N GLY A 340 -1.25 11.57 4.23
CA GLY A 340 -1.34 10.12 4.35
C GLY A 340 -2.64 9.65 5.02
N GLY A 341 -2.70 8.40 5.42
CA GLY A 341 -3.88 7.79 6.03
C GLY A 341 -3.59 6.41 6.61
N VAL A 342 -4.64 5.68 6.89
CA VAL A 342 -4.62 4.32 7.39
C VAL A 342 -5.00 3.39 6.23
N ASN A 343 -4.02 2.80 5.57
CA ASN A 343 -4.24 1.75 4.59
C ASN A 343 -4.32 0.41 5.33
N PHE A 344 -5.25 -0.47 4.92
CA PHE A 344 -5.29 -1.82 5.45
C PHE A 344 -4.48 -2.75 4.56
N ASP A 345 -3.19 -2.89 4.87
CA ASP A 345 -2.34 -3.94 4.31
C ASP A 345 -2.62 -5.25 5.06
N ALA A 346 -3.84 -5.75 4.84
CA ALA A 346 -4.37 -6.88 5.58
C ALA A 346 -5.24 -7.76 4.69
N LYS A 347 -5.21 -9.06 4.97
CA LYS A 347 -5.99 -10.08 4.26
C LYS A 347 -6.71 -10.98 5.24
N VAL A 348 -7.80 -11.59 4.77
CA VAL A 348 -8.47 -12.66 5.52
C VAL A 348 -7.54 -13.87 5.54
N ARG A 349 -7.12 -14.31 6.72
CA ARG A 349 -6.13 -15.38 6.87
C ARG A 349 -6.62 -16.73 6.37
N ARG A 350 -7.90 -17.01 6.61
CA ARG A 350 -8.61 -18.14 5.97
C ARG A 350 -9.48 -17.55 4.89
N GLU A 351 -9.01 -17.68 3.68
CA GLU A 351 -9.72 -17.16 2.52
C GLU A 351 -11.09 -17.82 2.39
N SER A 352 -12.09 -16.99 2.14
CA SER A 352 -13.45 -17.43 1.85
C SER A 352 -13.73 -17.30 0.37
N PHE A 353 -14.55 -18.20 -0.16
CA PHE A 353 -15.07 -18.11 -1.53
C PHE A 353 -16.26 -17.14 -1.64
N GLU A 354 -16.81 -16.71 -0.51
CA GLU A 354 -17.96 -15.83 -0.47
C GLU A 354 -17.52 -14.36 -0.54
N PRO A 355 -17.91 -13.61 -1.59
CA PRO A 355 -17.49 -12.20 -1.73
C PRO A 355 -17.89 -11.30 -0.55
N VAL A 356 -18.97 -11.66 0.17
CA VAL A 356 -19.42 -10.90 1.36
C VAL A 356 -18.39 -10.88 2.48
N ASP A 357 -17.55 -11.91 2.59
CA ASP A 357 -16.54 -12.01 3.65
C ASP A 357 -15.41 -10.99 3.52
N LEU A 358 -15.27 -10.36 2.36
CA LEU A 358 -14.37 -9.20 2.21
C LEU A 358 -14.85 -7.95 2.96
N PHE A 359 -16.13 -7.86 3.30
CA PHE A 359 -16.71 -6.74 4.04
C PHE A 359 -16.69 -6.94 5.54
N HIS A 360 -16.54 -8.19 6.03
CA HIS A 360 -16.47 -8.52 7.45
C HIS A 360 -15.10 -8.28 8.04
#